data_13dbb7b3506d20a6e243ed0712a4b48c
#
_entry.id   13dbb7b3506d20a6e243ed0712a4b48c
#
_cell.length_a   1.000
_cell.length_b   1.000
_cell.length_c   1.000
_cell.angle_alpha   90.00
_cell.angle_beta   90.00
_cell.angle_gamma   90.00
#
_symmetry.space_group_name_H-M   'P 1'
#
loop_
_entity.id
_entity.type
_entity.pdbx_description
1 polymer ?
#
loop_
_entity_poly.entity_id
_entity_poly.type
_entity_poly.pdbx_seq_one_letter_code
_entity_poly.pdbx_strand_id
1 'polypeptide(L)'
;MGVPRLRVFAGPNGSGKSTIKEALRPEWLSVYVNADEIEKSIRGRGHLDLADFALGAADLAGLHAFMAASTLLSRDPALLADAARLGLDGSRVIFGAVQVNSYHASVLSDFIRHRLMARGQSFTFETVMSSRDKVDFMARARAHGYRTYLYFVATDDPEINVERVRNRVLGGGHPVPQDKIRERYHRSLDLLPQAIDQSSRAYVFDNSGEDRLLLAEITDAGESLSLEADAIPPWFQPVLDRYASDEDAPD
;
A
#
# COMPACT_ATOMS: atom_id res chain seq x y z
N MET A 1 21.59 15.79 -3.21
CA MET A 1 20.42 15.19 -2.54
C MET A 1 20.66 13.69 -2.45
N GLY A 2 20.25 13.04 -1.35
CA GLY A 2 20.38 11.57 -1.24
C GLY A 2 19.38 10.86 -2.15
N VAL A 3 19.62 9.58 -2.46
CA VAL A 3 18.70 8.74 -3.23
C VAL A 3 17.33 8.66 -2.52
N PRO A 4 16.22 9.01 -3.17
CA PRO A 4 14.90 8.95 -2.54
C PRO A 4 14.51 7.50 -2.24
N ARG A 5 13.72 7.31 -1.19
CA ARG A 5 13.30 5.99 -0.73
C ARG A 5 11.79 5.87 -0.78
N LEU A 6 11.33 4.78 -1.39
CA LEU A 6 9.95 4.35 -1.33
C LEU A 6 9.84 3.13 -0.40
N ARG A 7 8.98 3.21 0.63
CA ARG A 7 8.64 2.06 1.46
C ARG A 7 7.18 1.68 1.22
N VAL A 8 6.95 0.39 1.04
CA VAL A 8 5.64 -0.17 0.78
C VAL A 8 5.32 -1.19 1.87
N PHE A 9 4.31 -0.90 2.68
CA PHE A 9 3.73 -1.88 3.59
C PHE A 9 2.59 -2.58 2.87
N ALA A 10 2.77 -3.85 2.54
CA ALA A 10 1.87 -4.61 1.72
C ALA A 10 1.38 -5.89 2.41
N GLY A 11 0.24 -6.39 1.95
CA GLY A 11 -0.35 -7.63 2.43
C GLY A 11 -1.86 -7.54 2.65
N PRO A 12 -2.55 -8.66 2.84
CA PRO A 12 -4.00 -8.74 2.97
C PRO A 12 -4.60 -7.85 4.07
N ASN A 13 -5.90 -7.58 3.99
CA ASN A 13 -6.61 -6.92 5.09
C ASN A 13 -6.49 -7.78 6.35
N GLY A 14 -6.20 -7.19 7.51
CA GLY A 14 -6.08 -7.93 8.77
C GLY A 14 -4.77 -8.69 8.98
N SER A 15 -3.80 -8.63 8.05
CA SER A 15 -2.51 -9.32 8.19
C SER A 15 -1.57 -8.72 9.24
N GLY A 16 -1.82 -7.47 9.71
CA GLY A 16 -0.96 -6.84 10.73
C GLY A 16 0.08 -5.87 10.17
N LYS A 17 -0.11 -5.30 8.97
CA LYS A 17 0.80 -4.30 8.39
C LYS A 17 1.13 -3.14 9.33
N SER A 18 0.13 -2.61 10.02
CA SER A 18 0.29 -1.46 10.92
C SER A 18 1.25 -1.74 12.07
N THR A 19 1.34 -2.98 12.56
CA THR A 19 2.26 -3.36 13.64
C THR A 19 3.72 -3.37 13.20
N ILE A 20 4.01 -3.59 11.90
CA ILE A 20 5.37 -3.46 11.35
C ILE A 20 5.77 -1.98 11.28
N LYS A 21 4.83 -1.13 10.84
CA LYS A 21 5.05 0.32 10.83
C LYS A 21 5.49 0.82 12.20
N GLU A 22 4.84 0.36 13.27
CA GLU A 22 5.15 0.73 14.65
C GLU A 22 6.52 0.25 15.13
N ALA A 23 7.03 -0.85 14.56
CA ALA A 23 8.36 -1.38 14.88
C ALA A 23 9.51 -0.64 14.17
N LEU A 24 9.21 0.17 13.14
CA LEU A 24 10.22 0.95 12.43
C LEU A 24 10.46 2.30 13.13
N ARG A 25 11.69 2.81 12.99
CA ARG A 25 12.01 4.16 13.47
C ARG A 25 11.17 5.18 12.71
N PRO A 26 10.49 6.13 13.40
CA PRO A 26 9.61 7.12 12.77
C PRO A 26 10.28 7.92 11.64
N GLU A 27 11.57 8.25 11.79
CA GLU A 27 12.33 9.00 10.78
C GLU A 27 12.52 8.24 9.46
N TRP A 28 12.35 6.91 9.46
CA TRP A 28 12.43 6.10 8.26
C TRP A 28 11.13 6.14 7.44
N LEU A 29 10.01 6.41 8.08
CA LEU A 29 8.70 6.44 7.40
C LEU A 29 8.59 7.62 6.43
N SER A 30 9.24 8.75 6.72
CA SER A 30 9.10 9.97 5.95
C SER A 30 7.63 10.41 5.84
N VAL A 31 7.17 10.86 4.68
CA VAL A 31 5.75 11.12 4.43
C VAL A 31 4.99 9.79 4.37
N TYR A 32 4.00 9.61 5.23
CA TYR A 32 3.20 8.38 5.27
C TYR A 32 1.85 8.57 4.61
N VAL A 33 1.51 7.72 3.64
CA VAL A 33 0.28 7.79 2.85
C VAL A 33 -0.54 6.52 3.06
N ASN A 34 -1.70 6.66 3.70
CA ASN A 34 -2.64 5.56 3.95
C ASN A 34 -4.06 6.03 3.61
N ALA A 35 -4.75 5.32 2.72
CA ALA A 35 -6.08 5.68 2.26
C ALA A 35 -7.13 5.66 3.40
N ASP A 36 -7.03 4.71 4.34
CA ASP A 36 -7.95 4.62 5.47
C ASP A 36 -7.77 5.83 6.42
N GLU A 37 -6.51 6.27 6.67
CA GLU A 37 -6.22 7.47 7.46
C GLU A 37 -6.68 8.74 6.74
N ILE A 38 -6.55 8.82 5.42
CA ILE A 38 -7.06 9.92 4.58
C ILE A 38 -8.58 9.98 4.69
N GLU A 39 -9.30 8.85 4.52
CA GLU A 39 -10.75 8.81 4.66
C GLU A 39 -11.20 9.29 6.05
N LYS A 40 -10.58 8.77 7.10
CA LYS A 40 -10.86 9.15 8.50
C LYS A 40 -10.62 10.64 8.73
N SER A 41 -9.53 11.19 8.20
CA SER A 41 -9.18 12.60 8.32
C SER A 41 -10.24 13.50 7.64
N ILE A 42 -10.64 13.14 6.41
CA ILE A 42 -11.67 13.88 5.68
C ILE A 42 -13.02 13.80 6.39
N ARG A 43 -13.42 12.65 6.92
CA ARG A 43 -14.65 12.50 7.71
C ARG A 43 -14.67 13.41 8.94
N GLY A 44 -13.53 13.59 9.59
CA GLY A 44 -13.42 14.44 10.78
C GLY A 44 -13.31 15.93 10.50
N ARG A 45 -12.65 16.32 9.40
CA ARG A 45 -12.30 17.71 9.11
C ARG A 45 -13.11 18.32 7.95
N GLY A 46 -13.80 17.51 7.14
CA GLY A 46 -14.50 17.95 5.92
C GLY A 46 -13.56 18.26 4.75
N HIS A 47 -12.25 18.11 4.91
CA HIS A 47 -11.25 18.37 3.88
C HIS A 47 -10.01 17.50 4.05
N LEU A 48 -9.24 17.39 2.98
CA LEU A 48 -7.88 16.84 2.97
C LEU A 48 -6.90 18.01 2.78
N ASP A 49 -5.90 18.15 3.65
CA ASP A 49 -4.84 19.13 3.47
C ASP A 49 -3.58 18.45 2.94
N LEU A 50 -3.11 18.86 1.76
CA LEU A 50 -1.89 18.34 1.17
C LEU A 50 -0.63 18.71 1.97
N ALA A 51 -0.71 19.76 2.82
CA ALA A 51 0.37 20.12 3.72
C ALA A 51 0.71 18.99 4.72
N ASP A 52 -0.26 18.15 5.09
CA ASP A 52 -0.04 16.96 5.92
C ASP A 52 0.91 15.95 5.24
N PHE A 53 1.12 16.08 3.92
CA PHE A 53 1.97 15.24 3.09
C PHE A 53 3.19 15.99 2.51
N ALA A 54 3.58 17.11 3.12
CA ALA A 54 4.67 17.96 2.64
C ALA A 54 4.48 18.45 1.19
N LEU A 55 3.23 18.59 0.73
CA LEU A 55 2.80 19.12 -0.55
C LEU A 55 2.09 20.46 -0.34
N GLY A 56 1.97 21.26 -1.39
CA GLY A 56 1.35 22.59 -1.30
C GLY A 56 0.25 22.81 -2.36
N ALA A 57 -0.26 24.05 -2.41
CA ALA A 57 -1.32 24.43 -3.35
C ALA A 57 -0.98 24.13 -4.82
N ALA A 58 0.27 24.30 -5.22
CA ALA A 58 0.72 24.02 -6.59
C ALA A 58 0.60 22.53 -6.96
N ASP A 59 0.64 21.62 -5.96
CA ASP A 59 0.51 20.19 -6.19
C ASP A 59 -0.91 19.74 -6.47
N LEU A 60 -1.92 20.57 -6.16
CA LEU A 60 -3.31 20.31 -6.53
C LEU A 60 -3.59 20.49 -8.02
N ALA A 61 -2.66 21.08 -8.77
CA ALA A 61 -2.82 21.21 -10.21
C ALA A 61 -3.11 19.86 -10.87
N GLY A 62 -4.20 19.76 -11.63
CA GLY A 62 -4.62 18.54 -12.32
C GLY A 62 -5.36 17.51 -11.45
N LEU A 63 -5.69 17.78 -10.18
CA LEU A 63 -6.41 16.84 -9.33
C LEU A 63 -7.74 16.37 -9.97
N HIS A 64 -8.58 17.29 -10.43
CA HIS A 64 -9.87 16.93 -11.05
C HIS A 64 -9.67 16.07 -12.30
N ALA A 65 -8.68 16.38 -13.15
CA ALA A 65 -8.37 15.56 -14.33
C ALA A 65 -7.87 14.16 -13.91
N PHE A 66 -7.04 14.07 -12.87
CA PHE A 66 -6.58 12.79 -12.32
C PHE A 66 -7.73 11.95 -11.79
N MET A 67 -8.67 12.56 -11.06
CA MET A 67 -9.86 11.87 -10.55
C MET A 67 -10.80 11.45 -11.67
N ALA A 68 -11.01 12.30 -12.67
CA ALA A 68 -11.84 11.98 -13.84
C ALA A 68 -11.29 10.83 -14.69
N ALA A 69 -9.95 10.68 -14.75
CA ALA A 69 -9.28 9.58 -15.45
C ALA A 69 -9.22 8.28 -14.63
N SER A 70 -9.70 8.28 -13.38
CA SER A 70 -9.60 7.13 -12.49
C SER A 70 -10.53 6.00 -12.92
N THR A 71 -9.97 4.83 -13.27
CA THR A 71 -10.72 3.60 -13.54
C THR A 71 -11.47 3.07 -12.31
N LEU A 72 -11.10 3.52 -11.11
CA LEU A 72 -11.77 3.15 -9.88
C LEU A 72 -13.05 3.96 -9.69
N LEU A 73 -13.03 5.27 -9.95
CA LEU A 73 -14.21 6.14 -9.87
C LEU A 73 -15.16 5.95 -11.06
N SER A 74 -14.66 5.61 -12.24
CA SER A 74 -15.47 5.40 -13.43
C SER A 74 -16.42 4.19 -13.34
N ARG A 75 -16.27 3.34 -12.34
CA ARG A 75 -17.17 2.21 -12.07
C ARG A 75 -18.56 2.66 -11.60
N ASP A 76 -18.68 3.88 -11.10
CA ASP A 76 -19.93 4.47 -10.63
C ASP A 76 -19.98 5.95 -11.04
N PRO A 77 -20.93 6.35 -11.91
CA PRO A 77 -21.10 7.74 -12.33
C PRO A 77 -21.30 8.72 -11.15
N ALA A 78 -21.88 8.26 -10.04
CA ALA A 78 -22.06 9.11 -8.86
C ALA A 78 -20.71 9.48 -8.21
N LEU A 79 -19.74 8.55 -8.20
CA LEU A 79 -18.39 8.83 -7.69
C LEU A 79 -17.65 9.86 -8.53
N LEU A 80 -17.80 9.81 -9.86
CA LEU A 80 -17.23 10.82 -10.77
C LEU A 80 -17.89 12.19 -10.58
N ALA A 81 -19.23 12.22 -10.44
CA ALA A 81 -19.95 13.44 -10.19
C ALA A 81 -19.54 14.08 -8.84
N ASP A 82 -19.37 13.27 -7.80
CA ASP A 82 -18.88 13.72 -6.51
C ASP A 82 -17.46 14.29 -6.61
N ALA A 83 -16.55 13.59 -7.31
CA ALA A 83 -15.18 14.04 -7.52
C ALA A 83 -15.12 15.39 -8.26
N ALA A 84 -16.01 15.63 -9.22
CA ALA A 84 -16.08 16.91 -9.94
C ALA A 84 -16.57 18.08 -9.08
N ARG A 85 -17.26 17.80 -7.96
CA ARG A 85 -17.82 18.80 -7.03
C ARG A 85 -16.87 19.20 -5.91
N LEU A 86 -15.72 18.53 -5.78
CA LEU A 86 -14.73 18.86 -4.76
C LEU A 86 -14.17 20.28 -4.98
N GLY A 87 -14.15 21.07 -3.93
CA GLY A 87 -13.55 22.41 -3.94
C GLY A 87 -12.04 22.34 -3.71
N LEU A 88 -11.32 23.37 -4.15
CA LEU A 88 -9.90 23.56 -3.86
C LEU A 88 -9.72 24.92 -3.18
N ASP A 89 -9.02 24.93 -2.02
CA ASP A 89 -8.72 26.14 -1.26
C ASP A 89 -7.30 26.04 -0.67
N GLY A 90 -6.37 26.86 -1.17
CA GLY A 90 -4.97 26.76 -0.81
C GLY A 90 -4.40 25.37 -1.12
N SER A 91 -3.93 24.68 -0.09
CA SER A 91 -3.46 23.28 -0.18
C SER A 91 -4.55 22.24 0.09
N ARG A 92 -5.82 22.66 0.22
CA ARG A 92 -6.91 21.81 0.70
C ARG A 92 -7.83 21.35 -0.42
N VAL A 93 -8.26 20.10 -0.34
CA VAL A 93 -9.36 19.52 -1.11
C VAL A 93 -10.59 19.52 -0.21
N ILE A 94 -11.58 20.34 -0.54
CA ILE A 94 -12.79 20.58 0.27
C ILE A 94 -13.90 19.65 -0.21
N PHE A 95 -14.43 18.85 0.70
CA PHE A 95 -15.50 17.90 0.38
C PHE A 95 -16.90 18.55 0.40
N GLY A 96 -17.13 19.58 1.24
CA GLY A 96 -18.41 20.27 1.32
C GLY A 96 -19.54 19.29 1.65
N ALA A 97 -20.52 19.18 0.73
CA ALA A 97 -21.65 18.26 0.86
C ALA A 97 -21.33 16.83 0.35
N VAL A 98 -20.15 16.60 -0.23
CA VAL A 98 -19.74 15.28 -0.72
C VAL A 98 -19.34 14.40 0.47
N GLN A 99 -19.95 13.23 0.58
CA GLN A 99 -19.55 12.26 1.59
C GLN A 99 -18.35 11.43 1.09
N VAL A 100 -17.23 11.54 1.80
CA VAL A 100 -16.05 10.74 1.49
C VAL A 100 -16.33 9.26 1.69
N ASN A 101 -15.76 8.45 0.81
CA ASN A 101 -15.73 6.99 0.92
C ASN A 101 -14.34 6.45 0.54
N SER A 102 -14.16 5.14 0.70
CA SER A 102 -12.88 4.48 0.44
C SER A 102 -12.37 4.62 -1.01
N TYR A 103 -13.27 4.81 -2.00
CA TYR A 103 -12.87 5.03 -3.40
C TYR A 103 -12.25 6.41 -3.58
N HIS A 104 -12.87 7.46 -3.05
CA HIS A 104 -12.30 8.81 -3.05
C HIS A 104 -10.94 8.84 -2.35
N ALA A 105 -10.85 8.25 -1.16
CA ALA A 105 -9.61 8.19 -0.39
C ALA A 105 -8.49 7.41 -1.11
N SER A 106 -8.83 6.32 -1.78
CA SER A 106 -7.88 5.54 -2.57
C SER A 106 -7.30 6.35 -3.73
N VAL A 107 -8.15 7.10 -4.46
CA VAL A 107 -7.69 7.91 -5.61
C VAL A 107 -6.88 9.12 -5.12
N LEU A 108 -7.27 9.76 -4.02
CA LEU A 108 -6.48 10.84 -3.40
C LEU A 108 -5.13 10.34 -2.89
N SER A 109 -5.09 9.17 -2.26
CA SER A 109 -3.84 8.51 -1.87
C SER A 109 -2.93 8.26 -3.07
N ASP A 110 -3.50 7.83 -4.20
CA ASP A 110 -2.77 7.61 -5.44
C ASP A 110 -2.23 8.94 -6.02
N PHE A 111 -3.05 9.97 -6.05
CA PHE A 111 -2.64 11.30 -6.46
C PHE A 111 -1.47 11.83 -5.63
N ILE A 112 -1.55 11.75 -4.29
CA ILE A 112 -0.47 12.16 -3.38
C ILE A 112 0.83 11.44 -3.69
N ARG A 113 0.79 10.11 -3.85
CA ARG A 113 1.97 9.30 -4.18
C ARG A 113 2.63 9.73 -5.50
N HIS A 114 1.82 10.04 -6.52
CA HIS A 114 2.34 10.55 -7.79
C HIS A 114 3.01 11.91 -7.62
N ARG A 115 2.46 12.81 -6.80
CA ARG A 115 3.07 14.13 -6.52
C ARG A 115 4.38 14.00 -5.75
N LEU A 116 4.42 13.14 -4.73
CA LEU A 116 5.64 12.86 -3.96
C LEU A 116 6.73 12.28 -4.86
N MET A 117 6.37 11.31 -5.73
CA MET A 117 7.29 10.72 -6.69
C MET A 117 7.85 11.76 -7.67
N ALA A 118 6.99 12.61 -8.24
CA ALA A 118 7.41 13.66 -9.16
C ALA A 118 8.37 14.68 -8.53
N ARG A 119 8.29 14.87 -7.21
CA ARG A 119 9.20 15.74 -6.44
C ARG A 119 10.47 15.03 -5.97
N GLY A 120 10.64 13.75 -6.22
CA GLY A 120 11.77 12.97 -5.71
C GLY A 120 11.81 12.89 -4.17
N GLN A 121 10.66 13.03 -3.49
CA GLN A 121 10.58 12.95 -2.04
C GLN A 121 10.51 11.49 -1.57
N SER A 122 11.21 11.18 -0.48
CA SER A 122 11.05 9.87 0.17
C SER A 122 9.68 9.79 0.84
N PHE A 123 9.01 8.67 0.68
CA PHE A 123 7.70 8.43 1.32
C PHE A 123 7.43 6.95 1.54
N THR A 124 6.41 6.70 2.34
CA THR A 124 5.91 5.37 2.67
C THR A 124 4.43 5.29 2.35
N PHE A 125 3.94 4.18 1.82
CA PHE A 125 2.51 3.95 1.73
C PHE A 125 2.12 2.54 2.15
N GLU A 126 0.87 2.41 2.61
CA GLU A 126 0.26 1.14 2.96
C GLU A 126 -0.73 0.70 1.88
N THR A 127 -0.77 -0.60 1.57
CA THR A 127 -1.66 -1.17 0.57
C THR A 127 -2.00 -2.62 0.86
N VAL A 128 -3.22 -3.04 0.49
CA VAL A 128 -3.57 -4.48 0.43
C VAL A 128 -2.80 -5.19 -0.69
N MET A 129 -2.32 -4.46 -1.70
CA MET A 129 -1.61 -5.00 -2.87
C MET A 129 -2.40 -6.11 -3.59
N SER A 130 -3.70 -5.90 -3.78
CA SER A 130 -4.58 -6.84 -4.46
C SER A 130 -4.87 -6.48 -5.92
N SER A 131 -4.11 -5.53 -6.49
CA SER A 131 -4.19 -5.11 -7.88
C SER A 131 -2.81 -4.68 -8.39
N ARG A 132 -2.55 -4.95 -9.67
CA ARG A 132 -1.25 -4.80 -10.32
C ARG A 132 -0.73 -3.35 -10.33
N ASP A 133 -1.62 -2.37 -10.31
CA ASP A 133 -1.25 -0.95 -10.32
C ASP A 133 -0.27 -0.55 -9.19
N LYS A 134 -0.26 -1.29 -8.07
CA LYS A 134 0.68 -1.06 -6.97
C LYS A 134 2.09 -1.56 -7.29
N VAL A 135 2.20 -2.70 -7.96
CA VAL A 135 3.46 -3.22 -8.48
C VAL A 135 4.00 -2.32 -9.58
N ASP A 136 3.12 -1.90 -10.51
CA ASP A 136 3.48 -0.97 -11.59
C ASP A 136 3.93 0.40 -11.04
N PHE A 137 3.35 0.83 -9.91
CA PHE A 137 3.82 2.04 -9.21
C PHE A 137 5.23 1.87 -8.64
N MET A 138 5.56 0.70 -8.06
CA MET A 138 6.91 0.40 -7.59
C MET A 138 7.93 0.37 -8.74
N ALA A 139 7.57 -0.24 -9.87
CA ALA A 139 8.39 -0.25 -11.08
C ALA A 139 8.69 1.18 -11.57
N ARG A 140 7.68 2.04 -11.63
CA ARG A 140 7.85 3.46 -11.99
C ARG A 140 8.74 4.21 -11.01
N ALA A 141 8.60 3.96 -9.70
CA ALA A 141 9.45 4.58 -8.70
C ALA A 141 10.92 4.17 -8.89
N ARG A 142 11.21 2.90 -9.18
CA ARG A 142 12.58 2.45 -9.53
C ARG A 142 13.11 3.18 -10.77
N ALA A 143 12.30 3.27 -11.83
CA ALA A 143 12.66 3.99 -13.04
C ALA A 143 12.95 5.49 -12.77
N HIS A 144 12.35 6.08 -11.71
CA HIS A 144 12.62 7.44 -11.24
C HIS A 144 13.79 7.50 -10.23
N GLY A 145 14.58 6.45 -10.10
CA GLY A 145 15.79 6.43 -9.26
C GLY A 145 15.52 6.22 -7.76
N TYR A 146 14.33 5.77 -7.38
CA TYR A 146 14.05 5.42 -5.98
C TYR A 146 14.71 4.10 -5.59
N ARG A 147 15.21 4.03 -4.35
CA ARG A 147 15.36 2.76 -3.64
C ARG A 147 14.01 2.32 -3.10
N THR A 148 13.55 1.13 -3.50
CA THR A 148 12.26 0.56 -3.11
C THR A 148 12.44 -0.50 -2.03
N TYR A 149 11.63 -0.39 -0.96
CA TYR A 149 11.61 -1.32 0.16
C TYR A 149 10.20 -1.88 0.29
N LEU A 150 10.07 -3.20 0.25
CA LEU A 150 8.82 -3.90 0.48
C LEU A 150 8.82 -4.52 1.88
N TYR A 151 7.76 -4.30 2.65
CA TYR A 151 7.46 -4.99 3.90
C TYR A 151 6.13 -5.73 3.68
N PHE A 152 6.22 -7.01 3.38
CA PHE A 152 5.04 -7.81 3.10
C PHE A 152 4.66 -8.65 4.29
N VAL A 153 3.39 -8.60 4.69
CA VAL A 153 2.86 -9.35 5.83
C VAL A 153 1.69 -10.18 5.39
N ALA A 154 1.75 -11.48 5.61
CA ALA A 154 0.62 -12.37 5.39
C ALA A 154 0.33 -13.24 6.62
N THR A 155 -0.68 -14.07 6.50
CA THR A 155 -1.08 -15.10 7.44
C THR A 155 -1.28 -16.39 6.67
N ASP A 156 -1.29 -17.52 7.34
CA ASP A 156 -1.42 -18.83 6.72
C ASP A 156 -2.84 -19.12 6.19
N ASP A 157 -3.86 -18.48 6.80
CA ASP A 157 -5.26 -18.69 6.45
C ASP A 157 -6.01 -17.34 6.35
N PRO A 158 -6.77 -17.08 5.28
CA PRO A 158 -7.61 -15.88 5.14
C PRO A 158 -8.65 -15.74 6.26
N GLU A 159 -9.05 -16.82 6.94
CA GLU A 159 -10.00 -16.74 8.06
C GLU A 159 -9.41 -16.01 9.28
N ILE A 160 -8.11 -16.12 9.52
CA ILE A 160 -7.40 -15.31 10.52
C ILE A 160 -7.59 -13.82 10.22
N ASN A 161 -7.49 -13.46 8.95
CA ASN A 161 -7.68 -12.08 8.49
C ASN A 161 -9.13 -11.61 8.68
N VAL A 162 -10.11 -12.47 8.35
CA VAL A 162 -11.55 -12.18 8.52
C VAL A 162 -11.85 -11.91 9.99
N GLU A 163 -11.38 -12.77 10.89
CA GLU A 163 -11.60 -12.62 12.33
C GLU A 163 -10.96 -11.34 12.88
N ARG A 164 -9.70 -11.05 12.50
CA ARG A 164 -9.00 -9.84 12.92
C ARG A 164 -9.68 -8.56 12.44
N VAL A 165 -10.19 -8.55 11.19
CA VAL A 165 -10.97 -7.42 10.67
C VAL A 165 -12.27 -7.28 11.45
N ARG A 166 -12.98 -8.38 11.75
CA ARG A 166 -14.20 -8.35 12.58
C ARG A 166 -13.94 -7.74 13.96
N ASN A 167 -12.86 -8.16 14.63
CA ASN A 167 -12.51 -7.66 15.96
C ASN A 167 -12.13 -6.16 15.90
N ARG A 168 -11.40 -5.74 14.85
CA ARG A 168 -11.10 -4.33 14.62
C ARG A 168 -12.36 -3.48 14.43
N VAL A 169 -13.37 -4.00 13.72
CA VAL A 169 -14.66 -3.29 13.51
C VAL A 169 -15.41 -3.13 14.83
N LEU A 170 -15.40 -4.12 15.71
CA LEU A 170 -15.97 -4.01 17.06
C LEU A 170 -15.27 -2.89 17.88
N GLY A 171 -14.00 -2.64 17.63
CA GLY A 171 -13.23 -1.51 18.18
C GLY A 171 -13.39 -0.18 17.43
N GLY A 172 -14.37 -0.05 16.51
CA GLY A 172 -14.63 1.18 15.76
C GLY A 172 -13.83 1.36 14.46
N GLY A 173 -13.16 0.31 13.98
CA GLY A 173 -12.44 0.32 12.73
C GLY A 173 -13.35 0.19 11.50
N HIS A 174 -12.77 0.43 10.32
CA HIS A 174 -13.50 0.37 9.05
C HIS A 174 -13.87 -1.07 8.66
N PRO A 175 -15.16 -1.34 8.33
CA PRO A 175 -15.61 -2.67 7.91
C PRO A 175 -15.15 -2.99 6.48
N VAL A 176 -14.78 -4.25 6.26
CA VAL A 176 -14.52 -4.81 4.93
C VAL A 176 -15.35 -6.08 4.77
N PRO A 177 -16.11 -6.27 3.68
CA PRO A 177 -16.86 -7.49 3.43
C PRO A 177 -15.96 -8.73 3.45
N GLN A 178 -16.41 -9.82 4.07
CA GLN A 178 -15.59 -11.03 4.26
C GLN A 178 -15.16 -11.66 2.94
N ASP A 179 -16.07 -11.71 1.94
CA ASP A 179 -15.78 -12.19 0.59
C ASP A 179 -14.64 -11.37 -0.06
N LYS A 180 -14.62 -10.06 0.16
CA LYS A 180 -13.55 -9.17 -0.32
C LYS A 180 -12.23 -9.39 0.41
N ILE A 181 -12.26 -9.75 1.70
CA ILE A 181 -11.04 -10.08 2.46
C ILE A 181 -10.40 -11.33 1.84
N ARG A 182 -11.19 -12.41 1.64
CA ARG A 182 -10.71 -13.67 1.05
C ARG A 182 -10.20 -13.49 -0.38
N GLU A 183 -10.98 -12.81 -1.22
CA GLU A 183 -10.59 -12.52 -2.61
C GLU A 183 -9.26 -11.73 -2.68
N ARG A 184 -9.12 -10.71 -1.84
CA ARG A 184 -7.91 -9.87 -1.81
C ARG A 184 -6.72 -10.58 -1.18
N TYR A 185 -6.95 -11.54 -0.28
CA TYR A 185 -5.90 -12.36 0.30
C TYR A 185 -5.13 -13.10 -0.79
N HIS A 186 -5.81 -13.89 -1.60
CA HIS A 186 -5.18 -14.66 -2.68
C HIS A 186 -4.49 -13.74 -3.70
N ARG A 187 -5.18 -12.70 -4.16
CA ARG A 187 -4.59 -11.75 -5.12
C ARG A 187 -3.36 -11.01 -4.56
N SER A 188 -3.32 -10.76 -3.26
CA SER A 188 -2.16 -10.14 -2.62
C SER A 188 -0.95 -11.07 -2.62
N LEU A 189 -1.15 -12.36 -2.34
CA LEU A 189 -0.11 -13.37 -2.42
C LEU A 189 0.37 -13.59 -3.86
N ASP A 190 -0.54 -13.66 -4.83
CA ASP A 190 -0.21 -13.82 -6.26
C ASP A 190 0.67 -12.68 -6.80
N LEU A 191 0.57 -11.48 -6.22
CA LEU A 191 1.35 -10.32 -6.62
C LEU A 191 2.67 -10.17 -5.85
N LEU A 192 2.91 -10.97 -4.81
CA LEU A 192 4.12 -10.88 -3.99
C LEU A 192 5.41 -11.09 -4.80
N PRO A 193 5.54 -12.12 -5.67
CA PRO A 193 6.75 -12.29 -6.47
C PRO A 193 7.06 -11.08 -7.35
N GLN A 194 6.04 -10.56 -8.06
CA GLN A 194 6.25 -9.38 -8.90
C GLN A 194 6.59 -8.12 -8.09
N ALA A 195 6.09 -8.00 -6.85
CA ALA A 195 6.44 -6.89 -5.97
C ALA A 195 7.89 -7.00 -5.45
N ILE A 196 8.37 -8.23 -5.20
CA ILE A 196 9.77 -8.52 -4.86
C ILE A 196 10.69 -8.08 -6.02
N ASP A 197 10.36 -8.44 -7.27
CA ASP A 197 11.12 -8.05 -8.46
C ASP A 197 11.25 -6.52 -8.61
N GLN A 198 10.31 -5.77 -8.05
CA GLN A 198 10.34 -4.30 -8.05
C GLN A 198 10.92 -3.70 -6.76
N SER A 199 11.55 -4.51 -5.93
CA SER A 199 12.12 -4.09 -4.65
C SER A 199 13.64 -4.11 -4.69
N SER A 200 14.30 -3.05 -4.19
CA SER A 200 15.73 -3.09 -3.88
C SER A 200 15.97 -4.00 -2.66
N ARG A 201 14.96 -4.10 -1.79
CA ARG A 201 14.97 -5.00 -0.64
C ARG A 201 13.53 -5.31 -0.20
N ALA A 202 13.22 -6.57 0.00
CA ALA A 202 11.94 -7.04 0.52
C ALA A 202 12.13 -7.80 1.83
N TYR A 203 11.24 -7.56 2.77
CA TYR A 203 11.10 -8.28 4.03
C TYR A 203 9.74 -8.95 4.04
N VAL A 204 9.72 -10.26 4.18
CA VAL A 204 8.48 -11.06 4.17
C VAL A 204 8.23 -11.62 5.57
N PHE A 205 7.04 -11.34 6.09
CA PHE A 205 6.65 -11.72 7.44
C PHE A 205 5.42 -12.63 7.43
N ASP A 206 5.46 -13.67 8.22
CA ASP A 206 4.27 -14.39 8.68
C ASP A 206 3.77 -13.78 9.99
N ASN A 207 2.48 -13.59 10.06
CA ASN A 207 1.80 -13.07 11.24
C ASN A 207 0.56 -13.94 11.58
N SER A 208 0.68 -15.26 11.45
CA SER A 208 -0.39 -16.20 11.75
C SER A 208 -0.58 -16.40 13.24
N GLY A 209 0.51 -16.47 13.99
CA GLY A 209 0.53 -16.72 15.43
C GLY A 209 0.41 -15.47 16.30
N GLU A 210 0.82 -15.61 17.56
CA GLU A 210 0.91 -14.50 18.52
C GLU A 210 2.07 -13.58 18.18
N ASP A 211 3.22 -14.15 17.82
CA ASP A 211 4.40 -13.42 17.40
C ASP A 211 4.51 -13.39 15.88
N ARG A 212 4.93 -12.24 15.38
CA ARG A 212 5.24 -12.06 13.97
C ARG A 212 6.64 -12.60 13.69
N LEU A 213 6.76 -13.46 12.68
CA LEU A 213 8.01 -14.07 12.24
C LEU A 213 8.51 -13.38 10.96
N LEU A 214 9.77 -12.97 10.92
CA LEU A 214 10.45 -12.65 9.67
C LEU A 214 10.79 -13.97 8.98
N LEU A 215 10.23 -14.20 7.80
CA LEU A 215 10.48 -15.43 7.02
C LEU A 215 11.70 -15.29 6.13
N ALA A 216 11.83 -14.16 5.46
CA ALA A 216 12.90 -13.92 4.52
C ALA A 216 13.25 -12.45 4.36
N GLU A 217 14.52 -12.19 4.10
CA GLU A 217 15.03 -10.97 3.50
C GLU A 217 15.47 -11.27 2.07
N ILE A 218 15.00 -10.46 1.11
CA ILE A 218 15.30 -10.63 -0.31
C ILE A 218 15.87 -9.33 -0.84
N THR A 219 17.01 -9.38 -1.50
CA THR A 219 17.70 -8.19 -2.01
C THR A 219 17.83 -8.23 -3.53
N ASP A 220 18.13 -7.07 -4.09
CA ASP A 220 18.48 -6.86 -5.50
C ASP A 220 17.44 -7.46 -6.48
N ALA A 221 16.16 -7.23 -6.18
CA ALA A 221 15.02 -7.67 -7.00
C ALA A 221 14.87 -9.20 -7.11
N GLY A 222 15.33 -9.95 -6.11
CA GLY A 222 15.21 -11.40 -6.08
C GLY A 222 16.54 -12.14 -6.28
N GLU A 223 17.63 -11.43 -6.58
CA GLU A 223 18.94 -12.07 -6.83
C GLU A 223 19.54 -12.75 -5.59
N SER A 224 19.15 -12.30 -4.38
CA SER A 224 19.62 -12.91 -3.13
C SER A 224 18.46 -13.07 -2.15
N LEU A 225 18.28 -14.29 -1.63
CA LEU A 225 17.27 -14.64 -0.65
C LEU A 225 17.95 -15.24 0.59
N SER A 226 17.71 -14.64 1.76
CA SER A 226 18.08 -15.16 3.08
C SER A 226 16.84 -15.62 3.81
N LEU A 227 16.78 -16.90 4.20
CA LEU A 227 15.72 -17.40 5.07
C LEU A 227 16.08 -17.12 6.52
N GLU A 228 15.12 -16.54 7.26
CA GLU A 228 15.27 -16.12 8.65
C GLU A 228 14.43 -17.00 9.61
N ALA A 229 13.65 -17.96 9.06
CA ALA A 229 12.81 -18.87 9.83
C ALA A 229 13.08 -20.33 9.45
N ASP A 230 13.06 -21.22 10.45
CA ASP A 230 13.26 -22.67 10.25
C ASP A 230 12.05 -23.34 9.60
N ALA A 231 10.84 -22.82 9.83
CA ALA A 231 9.59 -23.34 9.28
C ALA A 231 9.00 -22.35 8.27
N ILE A 232 8.75 -22.84 7.08
CA ILE A 232 8.20 -22.06 5.98
C ILE A 232 6.71 -22.36 5.84
N PRO A 233 5.83 -21.37 5.97
CA PRO A 233 4.41 -21.57 5.79
C PRO A 233 4.06 -21.86 4.32
N PRO A 234 3.01 -22.67 4.06
CA PRO A 234 2.63 -23.08 2.71
C PRO A 234 2.39 -21.92 1.74
N TRP A 235 1.88 -20.80 2.22
CA TRP A 235 1.62 -19.63 1.37
C TRP A 235 2.89 -18.98 0.81
N PHE A 236 4.05 -19.17 1.45
CA PHE A 236 5.32 -18.61 0.99
C PHE A 236 6.09 -19.55 0.05
N GLN A 237 5.76 -20.85 0.03
CA GLN A 237 6.43 -21.84 -0.80
C GLN A 237 6.49 -21.47 -2.30
N PRO A 238 5.42 -20.96 -2.95
CA PRO A 238 5.48 -20.53 -4.35
C PRO A 238 6.50 -19.41 -4.63
N VAL A 239 6.80 -18.58 -3.63
CA VAL A 239 7.84 -17.55 -3.74
C VAL A 239 9.22 -18.21 -3.73
N LEU A 240 9.45 -19.15 -2.81
CA LEU A 240 10.71 -19.89 -2.74
C LEU A 240 10.98 -20.68 -4.01
N ASP A 241 9.99 -21.41 -4.51
CA ASP A 241 10.12 -22.22 -5.73
C ASP A 241 10.54 -21.38 -6.93
N ARG A 242 10.05 -20.14 -7.01
CA ARG A 242 10.43 -19.21 -8.07
C ARG A 242 11.91 -18.81 -8.02
N TYR A 243 12.43 -18.51 -6.84
CA TYR A 243 13.83 -18.06 -6.69
C TYR A 243 14.83 -19.22 -6.58
N ALA A 244 14.39 -20.42 -6.17
CA ALA A 244 15.23 -21.63 -6.17
C ALA A 244 15.48 -22.16 -7.60
N SER A 245 14.52 -21.98 -8.52
CA SER A 245 14.66 -22.43 -9.91
C SER A 245 15.64 -21.58 -10.74
N ASP A 246 15.93 -20.36 -10.31
CA ASP A 246 16.90 -19.50 -11.01
C ASP A 246 18.37 -19.84 -10.65
N GLU A 247 18.62 -20.56 -9.53
CA GLU A 247 19.97 -21.03 -9.16
C GLU A 247 20.41 -22.30 -9.95
N ASP A 248 19.47 -23.07 -10.50
CA ASP A 248 19.72 -24.30 -11.27
C ASP A 248 19.78 -24.09 -12.79
N ALA A 249 19.71 -22.86 -13.29
CA ALA A 249 19.85 -22.58 -14.72
C ALA A 249 21.34 -22.69 -15.13
N PRO A 250 21.74 -23.65 -15.98
CA PRO A 250 23.14 -23.74 -16.43
C PRO A 250 23.51 -22.54 -17.30
N ASP A 251 24.73 -22.01 -17.07
CA ASP A 251 25.41 -20.99 -17.88
C ASP A 251 25.51 -21.37 -19.37
#